data_108a39b2f2416d1507fa3a83df4fbc76
#
_entry.id   108a39b2f2416d1507fa3a83df4fbc76
#
_cell.length_a   1.000
_cell.length_b   1.000
_cell.length_c   1.000
_cell.angle_alpha   90.00
_cell.angle_beta   90.00
_cell.angle_gamma   90.00
#
_symmetry.space_group_name_H-M   'P 1'
#
loop_
_entity.id
_entity.type
_entity.pdbx_description
1 polymer ?
#
loop_
_entity_poly.entity_id
_entity_poly.type
_entity_poly.pdbx_seq_one_letter_code
_entity_poly.pdbx_strand_id
1 'polypeptide(L)'
;QINSLITQQSNQLPGGSLKTQEGNVLITSNEQQENSEGFKNIVILSNSDGAEIKLKDIASITDNRYSHEYQASFDNKPAVSIDIYRIGDQNIMDIAESLNSYIASAKIPDNMYLHVWQDDSKHFKSRIDLLLDNAFTGLLLLFIVLLLFLNTRLSFWVSLGIPVSFFGSLFFMPFFDVSINVISLFAFILVLGIVVDDAVVVGESVHQQNELGNYGAAGALEGTYQVYKPIFFAIATSIVAFLPLLFLPGPEGKLMQAIPIVVILTLIFSLLESVYILPAHLSGNKPAPNKKPNFFIKIQNGFSNTLDRFINKIYQPLLIRSLHNKGLVIIGFSLVFVIFMVVVSTGWMRVALFSAIEADVVIANLTFPEGSPRHKTETAIKQLVTAANQLTEETTHESTPTILHSYSVIGPKNKISNQDLDKNLDHSAQVTLELSSSNNRQYSGQELATRWRELTGPISDVEKIKYSSSLNPAKPDINIEFSGYDLVQLKSAADKLKEVLAEYDGAYDIRDSISS
;
A
#
# COMPACT_ATOMS: atom_id res chain seq x y z
N GLN A 1 -44.40 -1.80 -25.68
CA GLN A 1 -44.91 -1.18 -26.91
C GLN A 1 -44.67 0.33 -26.94
N ILE A 2 -45.12 1.11 -25.93
CA ILE A 2 -44.91 2.56 -25.87
C ILE A 2 -43.41 2.90 -25.81
N ASN A 3 -42.65 2.20 -24.96
CA ASN A 3 -41.21 2.41 -24.82
C ASN A 3 -40.43 2.13 -26.12
N SER A 4 -40.81 1.09 -26.86
CA SER A 4 -40.18 0.78 -28.15
C SER A 4 -40.47 1.85 -29.23
N LEU A 5 -41.68 2.44 -29.21
CA LEU A 5 -42.04 3.55 -30.12
C LEU A 5 -41.31 4.84 -29.78
N ILE A 6 -41.16 5.15 -28.50
CA ILE A 6 -40.37 6.29 -28.05
C ILE A 6 -38.92 6.14 -28.50
N THR A 7 -38.32 4.94 -28.29
CA THR A 7 -36.93 4.67 -28.70
C THR A 7 -36.76 4.72 -30.22
N GLN A 8 -37.76 4.30 -31.00
CA GLN A 8 -37.71 4.38 -32.46
C GLN A 8 -37.85 5.81 -33.00
N GLN A 9 -38.64 6.65 -32.36
CA GLN A 9 -38.90 8.04 -32.79
C GLN A 9 -37.99 9.08 -32.13
N SER A 10 -37.14 8.67 -31.21
CA SER A 10 -36.13 9.52 -30.57
C SER A 10 -34.76 8.81 -30.65
N ASN A 11 -34.26 8.63 -31.88
CA ASN A 11 -32.99 7.94 -32.11
C ASN A 11 -32.13 8.67 -33.12
N GLN A 12 -30.83 8.54 -32.99
CA GLN A 12 -29.85 9.06 -33.94
C GLN A 12 -29.41 7.90 -34.84
N LEU A 13 -29.88 7.91 -36.10
CA LEU A 13 -29.55 6.86 -37.06
C LEU A 13 -28.41 7.28 -37.98
N PRO A 14 -27.35 6.51 -38.13
CA PRO A 14 -26.32 6.78 -39.13
C PRO A 14 -26.89 6.58 -40.54
N GLY A 15 -26.99 7.67 -41.32
CA GLY A 15 -27.50 7.68 -42.69
C GLY A 15 -26.45 7.30 -43.76
N GLY A 16 -25.25 6.92 -43.32
CA GLY A 16 -24.13 6.55 -44.21
C GLY A 16 -23.06 7.64 -44.32
N SER A 17 -22.13 7.50 -45.23
CA SER A 17 -21.07 8.47 -45.50
C SER A 17 -21.03 8.89 -46.95
N LEU A 18 -20.95 10.19 -47.19
CA LEU A 18 -20.75 10.78 -48.50
C LEU A 18 -19.25 11.01 -48.72
N LYS A 19 -18.70 10.42 -49.79
CA LYS A 19 -17.33 10.68 -50.20
C LYS A 19 -17.27 12.02 -50.96
N THR A 20 -16.56 12.98 -50.41
CA THR A 20 -16.28 14.26 -51.09
C THR A 20 -14.79 14.35 -51.43
N GLN A 21 -14.41 15.35 -52.21
CA GLN A 21 -12.99 15.61 -52.53
C GLN A 21 -12.15 16.02 -51.32
N GLU A 22 -12.79 16.49 -50.22
CA GLU A 22 -12.15 16.94 -48.99
C GLU A 22 -12.21 15.91 -47.88
N GLY A 23 -12.84 14.74 -48.10
CA GLY A 23 -12.94 13.65 -47.11
C GLY A 23 -14.33 13.01 -47.05
N ASN A 24 -14.53 12.08 -46.10
CA ASN A 24 -15.80 11.40 -45.86
C ASN A 24 -16.65 12.23 -44.90
N VAL A 25 -17.81 12.68 -45.38
CA VAL A 25 -18.83 13.39 -44.55
C VAL A 25 -19.82 12.32 -44.06
N LEU A 26 -19.95 12.18 -42.75
CA LEU A 26 -20.95 11.30 -42.14
C LEU A 26 -22.33 11.97 -42.20
N ILE A 27 -23.29 11.26 -42.77
CA ILE A 27 -24.69 11.68 -42.77
C ILE A 27 -25.36 11.00 -41.57
N THR A 28 -25.89 11.78 -40.64
CA THR A 28 -26.70 11.27 -39.53
C THR A 28 -28.08 11.90 -39.57
N SER A 29 -29.14 11.12 -39.42
CA SER A 29 -30.47 11.63 -39.14
C SER A 29 -30.57 11.88 -37.63
N ASN A 30 -30.81 13.12 -37.24
CA ASN A 30 -30.96 13.49 -35.86
C ASN A 30 -32.43 13.71 -35.56
N GLU A 31 -33.14 12.64 -35.20
CA GLU A 31 -34.54 12.69 -34.72
C GLU A 31 -34.62 12.60 -33.19
N GLN A 32 -33.49 12.63 -32.51
CA GLN A 32 -33.43 12.59 -31.07
C GLN A 32 -34.13 13.79 -30.46
N GLN A 33 -35.16 13.55 -29.64
CA GLN A 33 -35.85 14.58 -28.91
C GLN A 33 -35.04 14.98 -27.67
N GLU A 34 -34.70 16.27 -27.56
CA GLU A 34 -33.82 16.77 -26.49
C GLU A 34 -34.56 17.44 -25.33
N ASN A 35 -35.88 17.69 -25.49
CA ASN A 35 -36.68 18.38 -24.49
C ASN A 35 -38.10 17.79 -24.35
N SER A 36 -38.78 18.14 -23.27
CA SER A 36 -40.14 17.67 -22.98
C SER A 36 -41.14 17.97 -24.09
N GLU A 37 -40.98 19.10 -24.81
CA GLU A 37 -41.87 19.49 -25.89
C GLU A 37 -41.76 18.56 -27.11
N GLY A 38 -40.54 18.12 -27.43
CA GLY A 38 -40.30 17.14 -28.47
C GLY A 38 -40.93 15.78 -28.10
N PHE A 39 -40.73 15.32 -26.88
CA PHE A 39 -41.33 14.07 -26.39
C PHE A 39 -42.86 14.13 -26.36
N LYS A 40 -43.50 15.27 -26.04
CA LYS A 40 -44.96 15.44 -26.05
C LYS A 40 -45.55 15.20 -27.40
N ASN A 41 -44.83 15.48 -28.48
CA ASN A 41 -45.31 15.39 -29.86
C ASN A 41 -45.04 14.03 -30.52
N ILE A 42 -44.41 13.09 -29.84
CA ILE A 42 -44.23 11.72 -30.34
C ILE A 42 -45.58 11.07 -30.58
N VAL A 43 -45.82 10.57 -31.80
CA VAL A 43 -47.05 9.90 -32.18
C VAL A 43 -47.01 8.45 -31.74
N ILE A 44 -47.93 8.05 -30.87
CA ILE A 44 -48.02 6.68 -30.32
C ILE A 44 -48.91 5.81 -31.19
N LEU A 45 -50.02 6.36 -31.71
CA LEU A 45 -50.95 5.67 -32.60
C LEU A 45 -51.46 6.65 -33.65
N SER A 46 -51.53 6.20 -34.92
CA SER A 46 -52.22 6.92 -35.98
C SER A 46 -53.25 6.01 -36.64
N ASN A 47 -54.40 6.57 -37.00
CA ASN A 47 -55.46 5.86 -37.70
C ASN A 47 -55.44 6.24 -39.20
N SER A 48 -56.03 5.40 -40.05
CA SER A 48 -56.17 5.66 -41.50
C SER A 48 -56.90 6.94 -41.84
N ASP A 49 -57.70 7.47 -40.92
CA ASP A 49 -58.45 8.72 -41.07
C ASP A 49 -57.63 9.97 -40.66
N GLY A 50 -56.37 9.83 -40.35
CA GLY A 50 -55.46 10.93 -39.99
C GLY A 50 -55.54 11.38 -38.51
N ALA A 51 -56.28 10.66 -37.66
CA ALA A 51 -56.30 10.93 -36.23
C ALA A 51 -55.02 10.36 -35.58
N GLU A 52 -54.33 11.18 -34.81
CA GLU A 52 -53.11 10.84 -34.09
C GLU A 52 -53.30 10.94 -32.60
N ILE A 53 -52.82 9.92 -31.86
CA ILE A 53 -52.68 9.99 -30.40
C ILE A 53 -51.20 10.23 -30.08
N LYS A 54 -50.93 11.35 -29.46
CA LYS A 54 -49.57 11.75 -29.07
C LYS A 54 -49.27 11.35 -27.64
N LEU A 55 -47.97 11.28 -27.31
CA LEU A 55 -47.54 10.88 -25.96
C LEU A 55 -48.13 11.78 -24.87
N LYS A 56 -48.31 13.08 -25.12
CA LYS A 56 -48.96 14.05 -24.22
C LYS A 56 -50.39 13.71 -23.88
N ASP A 57 -51.10 12.94 -24.75
CA ASP A 57 -52.52 12.62 -24.57
C ASP A 57 -52.70 11.43 -23.61
N ILE A 58 -51.64 10.66 -23.38
CA ILE A 58 -51.67 9.45 -22.54
C ILE A 58 -50.71 9.48 -21.34
N ALA A 59 -49.77 10.44 -21.32
CA ALA A 59 -48.77 10.56 -20.26
C ALA A 59 -48.47 12.01 -19.90
N SER A 60 -48.14 12.27 -18.64
CA SER A 60 -47.59 13.53 -18.18
C SER A 60 -46.08 13.52 -18.36
N ILE A 61 -45.58 14.49 -19.15
CA ILE A 61 -44.13 14.56 -19.44
C ILE A 61 -43.58 15.77 -18.70
N THR A 62 -42.68 15.51 -17.78
CA THR A 62 -41.98 16.55 -17.03
C THR A 62 -40.51 16.52 -17.41
N ASP A 63 -39.96 17.70 -17.71
CA ASP A 63 -38.55 17.90 -17.98
C ASP A 63 -37.83 18.06 -16.62
N ASN A 64 -37.62 16.94 -15.97
CA ASN A 64 -36.78 16.90 -14.78
C ASN A 64 -35.40 16.44 -15.19
N ARG A 65 -34.36 17.23 -14.95
CA ARG A 65 -33.05 16.69 -14.78
C ARG A 65 -33.16 15.66 -13.68
N TYR A 66 -32.83 14.41 -13.97
CA TYR A 66 -32.45 13.47 -12.90
C TYR A 66 -31.25 14.11 -12.21
N SER A 67 -31.51 14.93 -11.22
CA SER A 67 -30.53 15.20 -10.21
C SER A 67 -30.42 13.88 -9.45
N HIS A 68 -29.46 13.05 -9.82
CA HIS A 68 -28.91 12.16 -8.83
C HIS A 68 -28.38 13.11 -7.74
N GLU A 69 -29.24 13.41 -6.77
CA GLU A 69 -28.87 14.25 -5.65
C GLU A 69 -27.81 13.47 -4.87
N TYR A 70 -26.57 13.70 -5.26
CA TYR A 70 -25.41 13.30 -4.49
C TYR A 70 -25.56 13.96 -3.13
N GLN A 71 -26.01 13.18 -2.17
CA GLN A 71 -26.08 13.66 -0.81
C GLN A 71 -24.86 13.15 -0.09
N ALA A 72 -23.86 14.01 0.02
CA ALA A 72 -22.72 13.76 0.86
C ALA A 72 -22.80 14.64 2.11
N SER A 73 -22.31 14.13 3.22
CA SER A 73 -22.11 14.93 4.43
C SER A 73 -20.73 14.68 5.02
N PHE A 74 -20.14 15.74 5.55
CA PHE A 74 -18.88 15.73 6.27
C PHE A 74 -19.13 16.28 7.67
N ASP A 75 -18.82 15.51 8.70
CA ASP A 75 -19.12 15.81 10.10
C ASP A 75 -20.56 16.29 10.31
N ASN A 76 -21.51 15.55 9.74
CA ASN A 76 -22.95 15.83 9.76
C ASN A 76 -23.40 17.14 9.07
N LYS A 77 -22.52 17.79 8.28
CA LYS A 77 -22.85 18.95 7.48
C LYS A 77 -22.91 18.57 6.01
N PRO A 78 -23.86 19.12 5.21
CA PRO A 78 -23.86 18.89 3.77
C PRO A 78 -22.51 19.26 3.15
N ALA A 79 -21.97 18.39 2.31
CA ALA A 79 -20.64 18.55 1.73
C ALA A 79 -20.60 18.17 0.26
N VAL A 80 -19.61 18.70 -0.45
CA VAL A 80 -19.25 18.32 -1.83
C VAL A 80 -17.80 17.87 -1.81
N SER A 81 -17.52 16.69 -2.35
CA SER A 81 -16.17 16.15 -2.50
C SER A 81 -15.63 16.51 -3.89
N ILE A 82 -14.36 16.92 -3.94
CA ILE A 82 -13.60 17.12 -5.16
C ILE A 82 -12.42 16.16 -5.11
N ASP A 83 -12.43 15.17 -5.99
CA ASP A 83 -11.36 14.18 -6.06
C ASP A 83 -10.30 14.62 -7.07
N ILE A 84 -9.04 14.64 -6.65
CA ILE A 84 -7.89 15.02 -7.46
C ILE A 84 -7.04 13.80 -7.72
N TYR A 85 -6.90 13.44 -9.01
CA TYR A 85 -6.15 12.28 -9.44
C TYR A 85 -4.84 12.68 -10.11
N ARG A 86 -3.79 11.93 -9.80
CA ARG A 86 -2.52 11.99 -10.50
C ARG A 86 -2.65 11.32 -11.89
N ILE A 87 -2.12 11.96 -12.92
CA ILE A 87 -2.10 11.44 -14.29
C ILE A 87 -0.64 11.29 -14.75
N GLY A 88 -0.29 10.10 -15.26
CA GLY A 88 1.06 9.85 -15.77
C GLY A 88 2.15 9.96 -14.70
N ASP A 89 3.24 10.65 -15.02
CA ASP A 89 4.45 10.74 -14.18
C ASP A 89 4.45 11.93 -13.21
N GLN A 90 3.29 12.54 -12.96
CA GLN A 90 3.18 13.67 -12.03
C GLN A 90 3.58 13.24 -10.61
N ASN A 91 4.28 14.15 -9.92
CA ASN A 91 4.68 13.95 -8.53
C ASN A 91 3.54 14.31 -7.59
N ILE A 92 3.15 13.39 -6.71
CA ILE A 92 2.08 13.59 -5.73
C ILE A 92 2.39 14.73 -4.75
N MET A 93 3.68 14.94 -4.42
CA MET A 93 4.09 15.99 -3.49
C MET A 93 3.90 17.37 -4.10
N ASP A 94 4.23 17.55 -5.39
CA ASP A 94 4.08 18.83 -6.09
C ASP A 94 2.59 19.20 -6.25
N ILE A 95 1.74 18.20 -6.50
CA ILE A 95 0.28 18.39 -6.56
C ILE A 95 -0.24 18.84 -5.19
N ALA A 96 0.18 18.16 -4.11
CA ALA A 96 -0.25 18.47 -2.75
C ALA A 96 0.23 19.88 -2.32
N GLU A 97 1.46 20.27 -2.65
CA GLU A 97 1.99 21.60 -2.36
C GLU A 97 1.21 22.70 -3.11
N SER A 98 0.96 22.47 -4.39
CA SER A 98 0.15 23.39 -5.21
C SER A 98 -1.27 23.55 -4.68
N LEU A 99 -1.90 22.43 -4.28
CA LEU A 99 -3.23 22.43 -3.70
C LEU A 99 -3.26 23.16 -2.36
N ASN A 100 -2.33 22.87 -1.45
CA ASN A 100 -2.24 23.52 -0.14
C ASN A 100 -2.00 25.03 -0.28
N SER A 101 -1.18 25.44 -1.25
CA SER A 101 -0.93 26.85 -1.56
C SER A 101 -2.20 27.55 -2.07
N TYR A 102 -2.96 26.86 -2.94
CA TYR A 102 -4.25 27.36 -3.41
C TYR A 102 -5.25 27.51 -2.26
N ILE A 103 -5.40 26.48 -1.43
CA ILE A 103 -6.31 26.48 -0.27
C ILE A 103 -6.00 27.63 0.68
N ALA A 104 -4.72 27.87 0.98
CA ALA A 104 -4.28 28.97 1.85
C ALA A 104 -4.62 30.35 1.30
N SER A 105 -4.71 30.50 -0.03
CA SER A 105 -5.02 31.77 -0.71
C SER A 105 -6.48 31.90 -1.13
N ALA A 106 -7.26 30.82 -1.09
CA ALA A 106 -8.63 30.79 -1.56
C ALA A 106 -9.54 31.67 -0.70
N LYS A 107 -10.32 32.52 -1.35
CA LYS A 107 -11.37 33.31 -0.71
C LYS A 107 -12.64 32.45 -0.65
N ILE A 108 -12.92 31.91 0.51
CA ILE A 108 -14.08 31.06 0.76
C ILE A 108 -15.16 31.93 1.44
N PRO A 109 -16.46 31.81 1.08
CA PRO A 109 -17.54 32.47 1.80
C PRO A 109 -17.57 32.09 3.29
N ASP A 110 -17.97 33.00 4.16
CA ASP A 110 -17.93 32.84 5.62
C ASP A 110 -18.72 31.64 6.17
N ASN A 111 -19.66 31.11 5.38
CA ASN A 111 -20.48 29.95 5.73
C ASN A 111 -19.99 28.62 5.13
N MET A 112 -18.85 28.62 4.47
CA MET A 112 -18.23 27.42 3.87
C MET A 112 -16.91 27.11 4.56
N TYR A 113 -16.60 25.82 4.62
CA TYR A 113 -15.33 25.31 5.14
C TYR A 113 -14.72 24.39 4.08
N LEU A 114 -13.43 24.54 3.83
CA LEU A 114 -12.68 23.67 2.94
C LEU A 114 -11.76 22.80 3.80
N HIS A 115 -11.90 21.51 3.64
CA HIS A 115 -11.10 20.53 4.37
C HIS A 115 -10.40 19.59 3.40
N VAL A 116 -9.12 19.32 3.63
CA VAL A 116 -8.36 18.32 2.87
C VAL A 116 -8.61 16.96 3.50
N TRP A 117 -9.21 16.09 2.74
CA TRP A 117 -9.65 14.78 3.16
C TRP A 117 -8.93 13.70 2.34
N GLN A 118 -8.46 12.64 3.00
CA GLN A 118 -7.72 11.53 2.37
C GLN A 118 -6.52 12.00 1.52
N ASP A 119 -5.55 12.62 2.17
CA ASP A 119 -4.34 13.11 1.54
C ASP A 119 -3.24 12.03 1.51
N ASP A 120 -3.15 11.30 0.40
CA ASP A 120 -2.13 10.26 0.20
C ASP A 120 -0.70 10.81 0.21
N SER A 121 -0.50 12.11 -0.03
CA SER A 121 0.82 12.73 0.03
C SER A 121 1.40 12.72 1.45
N LYS A 122 0.55 12.82 2.48
CA LYS A 122 0.96 12.72 3.89
C LYS A 122 1.51 11.35 4.21
N HIS A 123 0.85 10.29 3.72
CA HIS A 123 1.33 8.92 3.88
C HIS A 123 2.68 8.71 3.20
N PHE A 124 2.81 9.22 1.98
CA PHE A 124 4.06 9.14 1.23
C PHE A 124 5.18 9.91 1.93
N LYS A 125 4.92 11.15 2.35
CA LYS A 125 5.88 11.97 3.09
C LYS A 125 6.31 11.31 4.40
N SER A 126 5.35 10.84 5.19
CA SER A 126 5.61 10.12 6.45
C SER A 126 6.53 8.90 6.25
N ARG A 127 6.39 8.17 5.12
CA ARG A 127 7.27 7.04 4.79
C ARG A 127 8.67 7.47 4.38
N ILE A 128 8.79 8.58 3.64
CA ILE A 128 10.11 9.16 3.32
C ILE A 128 10.80 9.65 4.58
N ASP A 129 10.11 10.40 5.43
CA ASP A 129 10.67 10.92 6.68
C ASP A 129 11.15 9.76 7.58
N LEU A 130 10.32 8.72 7.74
CA LEU A 130 10.69 7.51 8.49
C LEU A 130 11.91 6.79 7.89
N LEU A 131 12.01 6.72 6.56
CA LEU A 131 13.18 6.15 5.89
C LEU A 131 14.43 6.98 6.19
N LEU A 132 14.36 8.30 6.02
CA LEU A 132 15.49 9.20 6.25
C LEU A 132 15.95 9.16 7.71
N ASP A 133 15.01 9.15 8.65
CA ASP A 133 15.30 9.02 10.08
C ASP A 133 15.96 7.68 10.41
N ASN A 134 15.44 6.59 9.86
CA ASN A 134 16.01 5.27 10.05
C ASN A 134 17.39 5.14 9.38
N ALA A 135 17.55 5.68 8.16
CA ALA A 135 18.82 5.68 7.46
C ALA A 135 19.87 6.50 8.23
N PHE A 136 19.50 7.70 8.69
CA PHE A 136 20.41 8.55 9.45
C PHE A 136 20.76 7.93 10.81
N THR A 137 19.76 7.47 11.55
CA THR A 137 19.95 6.82 12.86
C THR A 137 20.75 5.52 12.71
N GLY A 138 20.43 4.72 11.68
CA GLY A 138 21.15 3.50 11.37
C GLY A 138 22.62 3.74 11.01
N LEU A 139 22.88 4.73 10.14
CA LEU A 139 24.24 5.14 9.79
C LEU A 139 25.01 5.69 10.98
N LEU A 140 24.36 6.51 11.82
CA LEU A 140 24.97 7.05 13.03
C LEU A 140 25.32 5.95 14.03
N LEU A 141 24.39 5.04 14.29
CA LEU A 141 24.60 3.90 15.18
C LEU A 141 25.72 3.02 14.67
N LEU A 142 25.69 2.70 13.37
CA LEU A 142 26.74 1.93 12.71
C LEU A 142 28.11 2.62 12.86
N PHE A 143 28.18 3.91 12.54
CA PHE A 143 29.42 4.69 12.67
C PHE A 143 29.96 4.65 14.10
N ILE A 144 29.08 4.78 15.11
CA ILE A 144 29.48 4.65 16.53
C ILE A 144 30.01 3.25 16.83
N VAL A 145 29.32 2.20 16.37
CA VAL A 145 29.78 0.82 16.58
C VAL A 145 31.13 0.59 15.89
N LEU A 146 31.27 1.03 14.63
CA LEU A 146 32.54 0.92 13.93
C LEU A 146 33.67 1.70 14.63
N LEU A 147 33.39 2.88 15.19
CA LEU A 147 34.35 3.65 15.97
C LEU A 147 34.80 2.94 17.24
N LEU A 148 34.01 2.05 17.82
CA LEU A 148 34.41 1.27 19.01
C LEU A 148 35.44 0.18 18.70
N PHE A 149 35.39 -0.37 17.48
CA PHE A 149 36.24 -1.50 17.08
C PHE A 149 37.31 -1.15 16.04
N LEU A 150 37.04 -0.17 15.18
CA LEU A 150 37.90 0.22 14.06
C LEU A 150 38.46 1.64 14.23
N ASN A 151 39.54 1.94 13.53
CA ASN A 151 40.09 3.28 13.49
C ASN A 151 39.11 4.31 12.94
N THR A 152 39.08 5.50 13.50
CA THR A 152 38.19 6.62 13.11
C THR A 152 38.15 6.87 11.60
N ARG A 153 39.31 6.78 10.94
CA ARG A 153 39.41 6.98 9.49
C ARG A 153 38.71 5.85 8.72
N LEU A 154 38.94 4.63 9.14
CA LEU A 154 38.33 3.47 8.53
C LEU A 154 36.81 3.50 8.72
N SER A 155 36.34 3.74 9.94
CA SER A 155 34.90 3.87 10.24
C SER A 155 34.24 4.94 9.40
N PHE A 156 34.91 6.08 9.18
CA PHE A 156 34.38 7.17 8.35
C PHE A 156 34.21 6.74 6.89
N TRP A 157 35.23 6.13 6.28
CA TRP A 157 35.18 5.74 4.87
C TRP A 157 34.20 4.59 4.61
N VAL A 158 34.17 3.61 5.50
CA VAL A 158 33.18 2.50 5.43
C VAL A 158 31.77 3.04 5.53
N SER A 159 31.49 3.94 6.49
CA SER A 159 30.15 4.53 6.62
C SER A 159 29.77 5.41 5.43
N LEU A 160 30.73 6.07 4.78
CA LEU A 160 30.49 6.89 3.59
C LEU A 160 30.21 6.04 2.34
N GLY A 161 30.70 4.81 2.28
CA GLY A 161 30.44 3.87 1.18
C GLY A 161 28.98 3.51 1.03
N ILE A 162 28.21 3.50 2.12
CA ILE A 162 26.78 3.15 2.09
C ILE A 162 25.96 4.16 1.27
N PRO A 163 26.01 5.48 1.55
CA PRO A 163 25.37 6.48 0.69
C PRO A 163 25.80 6.38 -0.77
N VAL A 164 27.07 6.11 -1.05
CA VAL A 164 27.59 5.97 -2.42
C VAL A 164 26.89 4.79 -3.14
N SER A 165 26.79 3.64 -2.47
CA SER A 165 26.09 2.47 -3.02
C SER A 165 24.60 2.73 -3.25
N PHE A 166 23.95 3.47 -2.35
CA PHE A 166 22.53 3.85 -2.48
C PHE A 166 22.31 4.83 -3.64
N PHE A 167 23.15 5.86 -3.77
CA PHE A 167 23.06 6.81 -4.90
C PHE A 167 23.31 6.12 -6.24
N GLY A 168 24.23 5.16 -6.29
CA GLY A 168 24.44 4.33 -7.47
C GLY A 168 23.19 3.55 -7.85
N SER A 169 22.54 2.91 -6.87
CA SER A 169 21.29 2.20 -7.09
C SER A 169 20.16 3.13 -7.55
N LEU A 170 19.96 4.26 -6.86
CA LEU A 170 18.95 5.27 -7.22
C LEU A 170 19.11 5.80 -8.64
N PHE A 171 20.35 6.00 -9.09
CA PHE A 171 20.63 6.46 -10.46
C PHE A 171 20.20 5.44 -11.53
N PHE A 172 20.32 4.13 -11.23
CA PHE A 172 19.98 3.08 -12.20
C PHE A 172 18.54 2.57 -12.09
N MET A 173 17.81 2.82 -11.01
CA MET A 173 16.41 2.37 -10.84
C MET A 173 15.48 2.72 -12.01
N PRO A 174 15.53 3.95 -12.59
CA PRO A 174 14.64 4.32 -13.71
C PRO A 174 14.85 3.45 -14.96
N PHE A 175 16.05 2.90 -15.19
CA PHE A 175 16.32 2.01 -16.33
C PHE A 175 15.63 0.66 -16.20
N PHE A 176 15.13 0.31 -15.02
CA PHE A 176 14.39 -0.90 -14.70
C PHE A 176 12.92 -0.62 -14.38
N ASP A 177 12.40 0.55 -14.76
CA ASP A 177 11.02 0.99 -14.48
C ASP A 177 10.65 0.97 -12.98
N VAL A 178 11.64 1.13 -12.09
CA VAL A 178 11.43 1.19 -10.65
C VAL A 178 11.41 2.64 -10.19
N SER A 179 10.27 3.07 -9.66
CA SER A 179 10.11 4.40 -9.05
C SER A 179 10.42 4.36 -7.54
N ILE A 180 10.68 5.55 -6.98
CA ILE A 180 10.76 5.72 -5.53
C ILE A 180 9.33 5.58 -4.97
N ASN A 181 9.09 4.49 -4.24
CA ASN A 181 7.82 4.17 -3.61
C ASN A 181 8.06 3.45 -2.27
N VAL A 182 6.99 3.17 -1.53
CA VAL A 182 7.09 2.52 -0.21
C VAL A 182 7.86 1.20 -0.26
N ILE A 183 7.69 0.41 -1.33
CA ILE A 183 8.32 -0.91 -1.47
C ILE A 183 9.81 -0.77 -1.78
N SER A 184 10.17 0.14 -2.70
CA SER A 184 11.59 0.41 -3.01
C SER A 184 12.33 1.03 -1.82
N LEU A 185 11.66 1.89 -1.04
CA LEU A 185 12.22 2.45 0.19
C LEU A 185 12.45 1.36 1.25
N PHE A 186 11.50 0.43 1.40
CA PHE A 186 11.68 -0.73 2.27
C PHE A 186 12.88 -1.60 1.84
N ALA A 187 13.08 -1.79 0.53
CA ALA A 187 14.22 -2.53 0.00
C ALA A 187 15.58 -1.87 0.37
N PHE A 188 15.66 -0.53 0.38
CA PHE A 188 16.85 0.18 0.86
C PHE A 188 17.12 -0.06 2.35
N ILE A 189 16.09 -0.06 3.20
CA ILE A 189 16.25 -0.39 4.62
C ILE A 189 16.74 -1.83 4.79
N LEU A 190 16.16 -2.77 4.03
CA LEU A 190 16.51 -4.18 4.09
C LEU A 190 17.98 -4.42 3.69
N VAL A 191 18.44 -3.77 2.62
CA VAL A 191 19.80 -3.99 2.10
C VAL A 191 20.87 -3.25 2.91
N LEU A 192 20.49 -2.26 3.72
CA LEU A 192 21.41 -1.46 4.53
C LEU A 192 22.36 -2.33 5.37
N GLY A 193 21.82 -3.34 6.05
CA GLY A 193 22.63 -4.24 6.86
C GLY A 193 23.56 -5.13 6.05
N ILE A 194 23.17 -5.52 4.82
CA ILE A 194 23.96 -6.40 3.96
C ILE A 194 25.17 -5.65 3.35
N VAL A 195 24.95 -4.42 2.92
CA VAL A 195 25.97 -3.57 2.27
C VAL A 195 27.16 -3.26 3.19
N VAL A 196 26.88 -3.12 4.48
CA VAL A 196 27.92 -2.77 5.47
C VAL A 196 28.96 -3.88 5.64
N ASP A 197 28.53 -5.12 5.62
CA ASP A 197 29.38 -6.27 5.96
C ASP A 197 30.60 -6.37 5.01
N ASP A 198 30.42 -6.13 3.72
CA ASP A 198 31.48 -6.20 2.71
C ASP A 198 32.55 -5.14 2.93
N ALA A 199 32.13 -3.91 3.16
CA ALA A 199 33.02 -2.79 3.38
C ALA A 199 33.83 -2.94 4.69
N VAL A 200 33.21 -3.50 5.73
CA VAL A 200 33.88 -3.79 7.01
C VAL A 200 34.97 -4.83 6.82
N VAL A 201 34.71 -5.92 6.10
CA VAL A 201 35.67 -7.01 5.87
C VAL A 201 36.88 -6.51 5.06
N VAL A 202 36.66 -5.72 4.00
CA VAL A 202 37.77 -5.10 3.24
C VAL A 202 38.57 -4.15 4.12
N GLY A 203 37.85 -3.28 4.84
CA GLY A 203 38.45 -2.31 5.72
C GLY A 203 39.32 -2.91 6.81
N GLU A 204 38.83 -3.99 7.44
CA GLU A 204 39.55 -4.75 8.47
C GLU A 204 40.81 -5.41 7.90
N SER A 205 40.71 -6.04 6.72
CA SER A 205 41.84 -6.67 6.05
C SER A 205 42.94 -5.66 5.67
N VAL A 206 42.54 -4.49 5.16
CA VAL A 206 43.49 -3.38 4.88
C VAL A 206 44.12 -2.87 6.19
N HIS A 207 43.35 -2.77 7.25
CA HIS A 207 43.84 -2.36 8.56
C HIS A 207 44.88 -3.35 9.11
N GLN A 208 44.63 -4.64 9.00
CA GLN A 208 45.53 -5.70 9.40
C GLN A 208 46.87 -5.62 8.63
N GLN A 209 46.83 -5.33 7.31
CA GLN A 209 48.08 -5.11 6.54
C GLN A 209 48.87 -3.90 7.04
N ASN A 210 48.19 -2.82 7.42
CA ASN A 210 48.83 -1.66 8.01
C ASN A 210 49.52 -1.99 9.36
N GLU A 211 48.90 -2.84 10.20
CA GLU A 211 49.51 -3.32 11.46
C GLU A 211 50.76 -4.19 11.21
N LEU A 212 50.76 -4.96 10.13
CA LEU A 212 51.92 -5.74 9.68
C LEU A 212 53.05 -4.89 9.07
N GLY A 213 52.85 -3.58 8.95
CA GLY A 213 53.82 -2.64 8.41
C GLY A 213 53.69 -2.36 6.90
N ASN A 214 52.69 -2.94 6.23
CA ASN A 214 52.42 -2.73 4.82
C ASN A 214 51.49 -1.51 4.66
N TYR A 215 52.04 -0.33 4.58
CA TYR A 215 51.28 0.93 4.45
C TYR A 215 51.07 1.35 3.00
N GLY A 216 50.13 2.28 2.81
CA GLY A 216 49.88 2.93 1.53
C GLY A 216 49.13 2.03 0.52
N ALA A 217 49.38 2.28 -0.76
CA ALA A 217 48.69 1.57 -1.84
C ALA A 217 48.98 0.07 -1.86
N ALA A 218 50.19 -0.34 -1.49
CA ALA A 218 50.59 -1.75 -1.45
C ALA A 218 49.81 -2.51 -0.37
N GLY A 219 49.67 -1.97 0.85
CA GLY A 219 48.91 -2.57 1.91
C GLY A 219 47.42 -2.60 1.63
N ALA A 220 46.88 -1.54 1.01
CA ALA A 220 45.49 -1.50 0.60
C ALA A 220 45.15 -2.57 -0.47
N LEU A 221 46.04 -2.72 -1.47
CA LEU A 221 45.88 -3.72 -2.52
C LEU A 221 45.96 -5.14 -1.95
N GLU A 222 46.98 -5.42 -1.14
CA GLU A 222 47.20 -6.75 -0.55
C GLU A 222 46.02 -7.14 0.37
N GLY A 223 45.57 -6.23 1.24
CA GLY A 223 44.42 -6.46 2.11
C GLY A 223 43.16 -6.75 1.31
N THR A 224 42.87 -5.97 0.28
CA THR A 224 41.71 -6.19 -0.58
C THR A 224 41.80 -7.54 -1.32
N TYR A 225 43.01 -7.86 -1.84
CA TYR A 225 43.23 -9.11 -2.59
C TYR A 225 42.98 -10.37 -1.73
N GLN A 226 43.27 -10.32 -0.45
CA GLN A 226 43.04 -11.44 0.45
C GLN A 226 41.57 -11.77 0.64
N VAL A 227 40.68 -10.77 0.59
CA VAL A 227 39.25 -10.93 0.91
C VAL A 227 38.32 -10.75 -0.30
N TYR A 228 38.81 -10.33 -1.48
CA TYR A 228 37.93 -10.04 -2.60
C TYR A 228 37.13 -11.26 -3.08
N LYS A 229 37.74 -12.47 -3.06
CA LYS A 229 37.05 -13.70 -3.48
C LYS A 229 35.86 -14.05 -2.57
N PRO A 230 36.04 -14.17 -1.23
CA PRO A 230 34.92 -14.37 -0.32
C PRO A 230 33.82 -13.33 -0.51
N ILE A 231 34.16 -12.05 -0.60
CA ILE A 231 33.18 -10.96 -0.77
C ILE A 231 32.42 -11.10 -2.08
N PHE A 232 33.12 -11.31 -3.21
CA PHE A 232 32.49 -11.52 -4.50
C PHE A 232 31.47 -12.68 -4.46
N PHE A 233 31.86 -13.83 -3.88
CA PHE A 233 30.95 -14.95 -3.76
C PHE A 233 29.79 -14.70 -2.78
N ALA A 234 30.01 -13.97 -1.69
CA ALA A 234 28.96 -13.59 -0.76
C ALA A 234 27.91 -12.71 -1.43
N ILE A 235 28.35 -11.69 -2.17
CA ILE A 235 27.45 -10.82 -2.94
C ILE A 235 26.75 -11.59 -4.06
N ALA A 236 27.47 -12.43 -4.81
CA ALA A 236 26.90 -13.24 -5.88
C ALA A 236 25.82 -14.21 -5.35
N THR A 237 26.05 -14.84 -4.20
CA THR A 237 25.04 -15.70 -3.57
C THR A 237 23.85 -14.92 -3.07
N SER A 238 24.06 -13.72 -2.53
CA SER A 238 22.97 -12.83 -2.13
C SER A 238 22.12 -12.41 -3.35
N ILE A 239 22.75 -12.01 -4.45
CA ILE A 239 22.05 -11.69 -5.71
C ILE A 239 21.24 -12.89 -6.18
N VAL A 240 21.83 -14.08 -6.23
CA VAL A 240 21.13 -15.31 -6.65
C VAL A 240 19.95 -15.63 -5.73
N ALA A 241 20.06 -15.37 -4.42
CA ALA A 241 18.95 -15.57 -3.48
C ALA A 241 17.77 -14.62 -3.73
N PHE A 242 18.01 -13.40 -4.23
CA PHE A 242 16.95 -12.45 -4.57
C PHE A 242 16.38 -12.63 -5.98
N LEU A 243 17.10 -13.28 -6.92
CA LEU A 243 16.63 -13.48 -8.29
C LEU A 243 15.24 -14.13 -8.42
N PRO A 244 14.86 -15.16 -7.64
CA PRO A 244 13.55 -15.78 -7.75
C PRO A 244 12.38 -14.80 -7.56
N LEU A 245 12.56 -13.74 -6.75
CA LEU A 245 11.54 -12.71 -6.53
C LEU A 245 11.21 -11.90 -7.79
N LEU A 246 12.12 -11.83 -8.78
CA LEU A 246 11.87 -11.18 -10.06
C LEU A 246 10.86 -11.94 -10.93
N PHE A 247 10.69 -13.24 -10.70
CA PHE A 247 9.87 -14.13 -11.51
C PHE A 247 8.53 -14.47 -10.85
N LEU A 248 8.15 -13.78 -9.77
CA LEU A 248 6.85 -13.96 -9.15
C LEU A 248 5.73 -13.58 -10.12
N PRO A 249 4.77 -14.49 -10.40
CA PRO A 249 3.66 -14.21 -11.29
C PRO A 249 2.61 -13.32 -10.61
N GLY A 250 1.76 -12.67 -11.43
CA GLY A 250 0.62 -11.92 -10.96
C GLY A 250 0.90 -10.45 -10.64
N PRO A 251 -0.15 -9.67 -10.30
CA PRO A 251 -0.03 -8.26 -9.94
C PRO A 251 0.82 -8.03 -8.70
N GLU A 252 0.70 -8.91 -7.71
CA GLU A 252 1.49 -8.88 -6.47
C GLU A 252 2.98 -9.10 -6.76
N GLY A 253 3.30 -10.00 -7.70
CA GLY A 253 4.67 -10.22 -8.16
C GLY A 253 5.28 -8.97 -8.77
N LYS A 254 4.53 -8.24 -9.60
CA LYS A 254 5.00 -6.98 -10.19
C LYS A 254 5.32 -5.92 -9.13
N LEU A 255 4.50 -5.82 -8.07
CA LEU A 255 4.78 -4.91 -6.97
C LEU A 255 6.06 -5.32 -6.22
N MET A 256 6.25 -6.62 -5.98
CA MET A 256 7.42 -7.15 -5.25
C MET A 256 8.72 -7.08 -6.05
N GLN A 257 8.69 -6.97 -7.39
CA GLN A 257 9.88 -6.86 -8.23
C GLN A 257 10.78 -5.65 -7.89
N ALA A 258 10.23 -4.59 -7.33
CA ALA A 258 11.02 -3.45 -6.88
C ALA A 258 12.07 -3.84 -5.82
N ILE A 259 11.76 -4.81 -4.93
CA ILE A 259 12.67 -5.23 -3.86
C ILE A 259 13.97 -5.84 -4.44
N PRO A 260 13.92 -6.94 -5.23
CA PRO A 260 15.14 -7.54 -5.75
C PRO A 260 15.91 -6.61 -6.68
N ILE A 261 15.24 -5.75 -7.45
CA ILE A 261 15.93 -4.80 -8.34
C ILE A 261 16.77 -3.83 -7.50
N VAL A 262 16.18 -3.18 -6.50
CA VAL A 262 16.88 -2.25 -5.61
C VAL A 262 18.03 -2.95 -4.88
N VAL A 263 17.77 -4.14 -4.32
CA VAL A 263 18.78 -4.90 -3.58
C VAL A 263 19.95 -5.29 -4.48
N ILE A 264 19.68 -5.85 -5.67
CA ILE A 264 20.71 -6.27 -6.61
C ILE A 264 21.56 -5.07 -7.07
N LEU A 265 20.91 -3.98 -7.45
CA LEU A 265 21.64 -2.76 -7.84
C LEU A 265 22.52 -2.26 -6.70
N THR A 266 21.99 -2.17 -5.50
CA THR A 266 22.74 -1.69 -4.34
C THR A 266 23.91 -2.61 -4.01
N LEU A 267 23.75 -3.93 -4.10
CA LEU A 267 24.83 -4.89 -3.90
C LEU A 267 25.94 -4.80 -4.96
N ILE A 268 25.56 -4.55 -6.22
CA ILE A 268 26.56 -4.31 -7.28
C ILE A 268 27.39 -3.06 -6.98
N PHE A 269 26.74 -1.96 -6.59
CA PHE A 269 27.45 -0.74 -6.24
C PHE A 269 28.25 -0.87 -4.93
N SER A 270 27.76 -1.66 -3.96
CA SER A 270 28.51 -2.01 -2.75
C SER A 270 29.78 -2.77 -3.08
N LEU A 271 29.71 -3.73 -4.01
CA LEU A 271 30.89 -4.46 -4.47
C LEU A 271 31.92 -3.52 -5.11
N LEU A 272 31.47 -2.63 -5.99
CA LEU A 272 32.35 -1.65 -6.65
C LEU A 272 32.98 -0.70 -5.62
N GLU A 273 32.19 -0.26 -4.65
CA GLU A 273 32.67 0.59 -3.57
C GLU A 273 33.71 -0.13 -2.71
N SER A 274 33.41 -1.32 -2.21
CA SER A 274 34.27 -2.06 -1.29
C SER A 274 35.57 -2.52 -1.93
N VAL A 275 35.55 -2.90 -3.22
CA VAL A 275 36.75 -3.44 -3.90
C VAL A 275 37.63 -2.36 -4.54
N TYR A 276 37.04 -1.24 -5.01
CA TYR A 276 37.79 -0.22 -5.76
C TYR A 276 37.89 1.11 -5.01
N ILE A 277 36.75 1.63 -4.51
CA ILE A 277 36.69 2.99 -3.95
C ILE A 277 37.26 3.00 -2.53
N LEU A 278 36.85 2.12 -1.67
CA LEU A 278 37.28 2.04 -0.28
C LEU A 278 38.81 1.83 -0.16
N PRO A 279 39.43 0.86 -0.87
CA PRO A 279 40.88 0.69 -0.82
C PRO A 279 41.67 1.91 -1.32
N ALA A 280 41.14 2.61 -2.34
CA ALA A 280 41.74 3.86 -2.84
C ALA A 280 41.79 4.94 -1.74
N HIS A 281 40.68 5.09 -0.98
CA HIS A 281 40.65 6.06 0.13
C HIS A 281 41.52 5.62 1.32
N LEU A 282 41.69 4.33 1.54
CA LEU A 282 42.53 3.78 2.60
C LEU A 282 44.02 3.78 2.23
N SER A 283 44.37 3.85 0.93
CA SER A 283 45.74 3.86 0.45
C SER A 283 46.58 5.07 0.94
N GLY A 284 45.93 6.15 1.37
CA GLY A 284 46.59 7.30 1.96
C GLY A 284 47.02 7.12 3.43
N ASN A 285 47.00 5.92 3.98
CA ASN A 285 47.44 5.64 5.35
C ASN A 285 48.98 5.72 5.42
N LYS A 286 49.45 6.53 6.37
CA LYS A 286 50.86 6.62 6.73
C LYS A 286 51.07 6.07 8.14
N PRO A 287 52.29 5.58 8.48
CA PRO A 287 52.58 5.18 9.85
C PRO A 287 52.20 6.32 10.80
N ALA A 288 51.38 6.03 11.78
CA ALA A 288 51.02 7.03 12.77
C ALA A 288 52.23 7.30 13.67
N PRO A 289 52.68 8.56 13.84
CA PRO A 289 53.68 8.85 14.84
C PRO A 289 53.13 8.47 16.22
N ASN A 290 54.02 7.99 17.10
CA ASN A 290 53.72 7.54 18.48
C ASN A 290 52.99 8.66 19.27
N LYS A 291 51.69 8.83 19.07
CA LYS A 291 50.86 9.81 19.80
C LYS A 291 50.35 9.14 21.09
N LYS A 292 50.43 9.91 22.19
CA LYS A 292 49.81 9.48 23.46
C LYS A 292 48.33 9.13 23.21
N PRO A 293 47.82 8.03 23.79
CA PRO A 293 46.47 7.61 23.56
C PRO A 293 45.47 8.69 24.06
N ASN A 294 44.69 9.22 23.14
CA ASN A 294 43.58 10.13 23.44
C ASN A 294 42.48 9.38 24.18
N PHE A 295 41.57 10.09 24.82
CA PHE A 295 40.40 9.54 25.54
C PHE A 295 39.65 8.51 24.70
N PHE A 296 39.41 8.76 23.42
CA PHE A 296 38.75 7.84 22.48
C PHE A 296 39.53 6.54 22.28
N ILE A 297 40.83 6.58 22.17
CA ILE A 297 41.70 5.39 22.04
C ILE A 297 41.63 4.52 23.31
N LYS A 298 41.47 5.15 24.49
CA LYS A 298 41.26 4.39 25.75
C LYS A 298 39.94 3.66 25.79
N ILE A 299 38.85 4.29 25.32
CA ILE A 299 37.52 3.65 25.22
C ILE A 299 37.61 2.48 24.22
N GLN A 300 38.14 2.70 23.04
CA GLN A 300 38.32 1.70 22.00
C GLN A 300 39.13 0.49 22.49
N ASN A 301 40.27 0.73 23.14
CA ASN A 301 41.08 -0.34 23.75
C ASN A 301 40.31 -1.08 24.86
N GLY A 302 39.45 -0.38 25.61
CA GLY A 302 38.56 -0.99 26.59
C GLY A 302 37.58 -2.00 25.98
N PHE A 303 36.93 -1.62 24.88
CA PHE A 303 36.02 -2.48 24.13
C PHE A 303 36.75 -3.65 23.47
N SER A 304 37.89 -3.40 22.79
CA SER A 304 38.72 -4.43 22.17
C SER A 304 39.17 -5.47 23.23
N ASN A 305 39.72 -5.02 24.36
CA ASN A 305 40.13 -5.92 25.44
C ASN A 305 38.96 -6.72 26.05
N THR A 306 37.75 -6.15 26.05
CA THR A 306 36.55 -6.87 26.52
C THR A 306 36.14 -7.93 25.54
N LEU A 307 36.18 -7.61 24.23
CA LEU A 307 35.94 -8.57 23.15
C LEU A 307 36.96 -9.74 23.19
N ASP A 308 38.24 -9.43 23.34
CA ASP A 308 39.30 -10.41 23.44
C ASP A 308 39.10 -11.34 24.66
N ARG A 309 38.69 -10.77 25.80
CA ARG A 309 38.34 -11.59 26.98
C ARG A 309 37.14 -12.47 26.72
N PHE A 310 36.11 -11.99 26.04
CA PHE A 310 34.95 -12.77 25.67
C PHE A 310 35.36 -13.92 24.73
N ILE A 311 36.14 -13.62 23.69
CA ILE A 311 36.63 -14.61 22.73
C ILE A 311 37.44 -15.71 23.46
N ASN A 312 38.44 -15.32 24.23
CA ASN A 312 39.35 -16.27 24.87
C ASN A 312 38.71 -17.03 26.04
N LYS A 313 37.82 -16.41 26.83
CA LYS A 313 37.25 -17.03 28.03
C LYS A 313 35.94 -17.75 27.81
N ILE A 314 35.14 -17.33 26.81
CA ILE A 314 33.80 -17.88 26.60
C ILE A 314 33.70 -18.56 25.24
N TYR A 315 33.96 -17.83 24.16
CA TYR A 315 33.75 -18.33 22.81
C TYR A 315 34.69 -19.50 22.46
N GLN A 316 36.00 -19.34 22.65
CA GLN A 316 36.98 -20.35 22.32
C GLN A 316 36.80 -21.67 23.11
N PRO A 317 36.58 -21.65 24.44
CA PRO A 317 36.29 -22.90 25.19
C PRO A 317 34.97 -23.56 24.76
N LEU A 318 33.93 -22.74 24.45
CA LEU A 318 32.66 -23.25 23.94
C LEU A 318 32.84 -23.92 22.58
N LEU A 319 33.57 -23.28 21.66
CA LEU A 319 33.87 -23.79 20.33
C LEU A 319 34.63 -25.11 20.41
N ILE A 320 35.68 -25.19 21.25
CA ILE A 320 36.47 -26.42 21.46
C ILE A 320 35.58 -27.56 22.00
N ARG A 321 34.69 -27.26 22.99
CA ARG A 321 33.74 -28.24 23.50
C ARG A 321 32.75 -28.72 22.43
N SER A 322 32.25 -27.79 21.63
CA SER A 322 31.33 -28.08 20.52
C SER A 322 31.99 -28.96 19.47
N LEU A 323 33.23 -28.68 19.10
CA LEU A 323 33.98 -29.49 18.15
C LEU A 323 34.29 -30.88 18.70
N HIS A 324 34.58 -30.98 20.01
CA HIS A 324 34.84 -32.28 20.66
C HIS A 324 33.55 -33.13 20.75
N ASN A 325 32.39 -32.47 21.02
CA ASN A 325 31.11 -33.13 21.17
C ASN A 325 30.17 -32.85 19.98
N LYS A 326 30.69 -32.91 18.75
CA LYS A 326 29.93 -32.55 17.51
C LYS A 326 28.58 -33.26 17.38
N GLY A 327 28.49 -34.52 17.82
CA GLY A 327 27.24 -35.28 17.78
C GLY A 327 26.16 -34.67 18.70
N LEU A 328 26.53 -34.25 19.91
CA LEU A 328 25.62 -33.58 20.85
C LEU A 328 25.12 -32.23 20.30
N VAL A 329 26.01 -31.48 19.66
CA VAL A 329 25.65 -30.20 19.03
C VAL A 329 24.66 -30.40 17.87
N ILE A 330 24.93 -31.37 16.99
CA ILE A 330 24.03 -31.70 15.87
C ILE A 330 22.65 -32.11 16.40
N ILE A 331 22.61 -33.02 17.41
CA ILE A 331 21.36 -33.47 18.03
C ILE A 331 20.62 -32.29 18.65
N GLY A 332 21.32 -31.40 19.37
CA GLY A 332 20.73 -30.21 19.98
C GLY A 332 20.07 -29.29 18.94
N PHE A 333 20.78 -28.94 17.85
CA PHE A 333 20.21 -28.12 16.79
C PHE A 333 19.09 -28.83 16.03
N SER A 334 19.20 -30.13 15.78
CA SER A 334 18.13 -30.92 15.17
C SER A 334 16.87 -30.93 16.03
N LEU A 335 17.03 -31.04 17.36
CA LEU A 335 15.91 -31.01 18.30
C LEU A 335 15.21 -29.65 18.28
N VAL A 336 15.97 -28.54 18.30
CA VAL A 336 15.42 -27.19 18.18
C VAL A 336 14.66 -27.04 16.86
N PHE A 337 15.21 -27.53 15.75
CA PHE A 337 14.54 -27.51 14.44
C PHE A 337 13.22 -28.30 14.45
N VAL A 338 13.21 -29.51 15.05
CA VAL A 338 11.99 -30.33 15.18
C VAL A 338 10.95 -29.63 16.05
N ILE A 339 11.34 -29.03 17.17
CA ILE A 339 10.44 -28.25 18.03
C ILE A 339 9.82 -27.10 17.23
N PHE A 340 10.63 -26.37 16.47
CA PHE A 340 10.14 -25.29 15.61
C PHE A 340 9.12 -25.80 14.57
N MET A 341 9.43 -26.90 13.89
CA MET A 341 8.51 -27.53 12.93
C MET A 341 7.19 -27.96 13.58
N VAL A 342 7.24 -28.51 14.81
CA VAL A 342 6.03 -28.86 15.58
C VAL A 342 5.22 -27.60 15.88
N VAL A 343 5.84 -26.53 16.36
CA VAL A 343 5.17 -25.25 16.66
C VAL A 343 4.46 -24.69 15.43
N VAL A 344 5.11 -24.73 14.26
CA VAL A 344 4.50 -24.30 12.99
C VAL A 344 3.34 -25.21 12.60
N SER A 345 3.50 -26.54 12.71
CA SER A 345 2.49 -27.51 12.29
C SER A 345 1.25 -27.54 13.19
N THR A 346 1.38 -27.18 14.47
CA THR A 346 0.24 -27.10 15.41
C THR A 346 -0.67 -25.91 15.20
N GLY A 347 -0.34 -25.00 14.24
CA GLY A 347 -1.13 -23.81 13.97
C GLY A 347 -1.00 -22.72 15.04
N TRP A 348 -0.07 -22.88 15.99
CA TRP A 348 0.19 -21.84 17.00
C TRP A 348 0.73 -20.55 16.37
N MET A 349 1.47 -20.66 15.26
CA MET A 349 1.84 -19.53 14.42
C MET A 349 0.78 -19.32 13.33
N ARG A 350 0.12 -18.18 13.34
CA ARG A 350 -0.78 -17.77 12.25
C ARG A 350 0.08 -17.44 11.02
N VAL A 351 -0.10 -18.20 9.95
CA VAL A 351 0.57 -17.96 8.67
C VAL A 351 -0.38 -17.16 7.79
N ALA A 352 -0.04 -15.92 7.53
CA ALA A 352 -0.71 -15.08 6.55
C ALA A 352 0.30 -14.68 5.47
N LEU A 353 -0.02 -14.93 4.19
CA LEU A 353 0.86 -14.56 3.08
C LEU A 353 1.02 -13.03 2.98
N PHE A 354 -0.08 -12.32 3.17
CA PHE A 354 -0.11 -10.87 3.20
C PHE A 354 -0.92 -10.42 4.41
N SER A 355 -0.31 -9.69 5.29
CA SER A 355 -1.07 -8.98 6.33
C SER A 355 -1.83 -7.84 5.67
N ALA A 356 -3.10 -7.65 6.04
CA ALA A 356 -3.85 -6.48 5.64
C ALA A 356 -3.09 -5.23 6.10
N ILE A 357 -2.72 -4.36 5.14
CA ILE A 357 -2.10 -3.08 5.48
C ILE A 357 -3.19 -2.22 6.10
N GLU A 358 -3.02 -1.89 7.36
CA GLU A 358 -3.94 -1.03 8.07
C GLU A 358 -4.00 0.35 7.44
N ALA A 359 -5.21 0.81 7.16
CA ALA A 359 -5.44 2.18 6.72
C ALA A 359 -5.81 3.06 7.92
N ASP A 360 -5.49 4.33 7.85
CA ASP A 360 -5.97 5.30 8.82
C ASP A 360 -7.42 5.73 8.50
N VAL A 361 -8.22 4.77 7.99
CA VAL A 361 -9.64 4.93 7.72
C VAL A 361 -10.40 3.62 8.05
N VAL A 362 -11.65 3.77 8.50
CA VAL A 362 -12.61 2.67 8.56
C VAL A 362 -13.79 2.99 7.66
N ILE A 363 -14.16 2.05 6.80
CA ILE A 363 -15.19 2.24 5.79
C ILE A 363 -16.32 1.23 6.04
N ALA A 364 -17.55 1.73 6.14
CA ALA A 364 -18.75 0.92 6.08
C ALA A 364 -19.44 1.12 4.72
N ASN A 365 -19.55 0.05 3.94
CA ASN A 365 -20.29 0.03 2.68
C ASN A 365 -21.60 -0.70 2.89
N LEU A 366 -22.67 -0.05 2.51
CA LEU A 366 -24.05 -0.51 2.68
C LEU A 366 -24.71 -0.62 1.31
N THR A 367 -25.45 -1.70 1.07
CA THR A 367 -26.25 -1.89 -0.15
C THR A 367 -27.58 -2.53 0.23
N PHE A 368 -28.66 -1.94 -0.24
CA PHE A 368 -30.01 -2.49 -0.19
C PHE A 368 -30.34 -3.16 -1.53
N PRO A 369 -31.38 -4.00 -1.62
CA PRO A 369 -31.88 -4.53 -2.88
C PRO A 369 -32.21 -3.44 -3.89
N GLU A 370 -31.96 -3.71 -5.19
CA GLU A 370 -32.26 -2.75 -6.26
C GLU A 370 -33.73 -2.34 -6.21
N GLY A 371 -33.99 -1.04 -6.37
CA GLY A 371 -35.34 -0.47 -6.28
C GLY A 371 -35.78 -0.11 -4.86
N SER A 372 -34.95 -0.33 -3.86
CA SER A 372 -35.22 0.14 -2.50
C SER A 372 -35.34 1.66 -2.45
N PRO A 373 -36.32 2.21 -1.72
CA PRO A 373 -36.53 3.64 -1.65
C PRO A 373 -35.40 4.32 -0.86
N ARG A 374 -34.92 5.46 -1.34
CA ARG A 374 -33.81 6.25 -0.82
C ARG A 374 -33.90 6.52 0.69
N HIS A 375 -35.09 6.74 1.25
CA HIS A 375 -35.25 7.03 2.68
C HIS A 375 -34.76 5.89 3.58
N LYS A 376 -34.76 4.62 3.09
CA LYS A 376 -34.17 3.50 3.84
C LYS A 376 -32.65 3.64 3.94
N THR A 377 -32.01 4.02 2.85
CA THR A 377 -30.57 4.29 2.80
C THR A 377 -30.19 5.45 3.72
N GLU A 378 -30.97 6.53 3.69
CA GLU A 378 -30.76 7.68 4.59
C GLU A 378 -30.91 7.30 6.08
N THR A 379 -31.88 6.47 6.42
CA THR A 379 -32.10 6.00 7.78
C THR A 379 -30.93 5.13 8.24
N ALA A 380 -30.45 4.25 7.39
CA ALA A 380 -29.29 3.41 7.68
C ALA A 380 -28.00 4.21 7.87
N ILE A 381 -27.77 5.25 7.03
CA ILE A 381 -26.63 6.17 7.22
C ILE A 381 -26.73 6.86 8.59
N LYS A 382 -27.90 7.36 8.97
CA LYS A 382 -28.08 7.99 10.28
C LYS A 382 -27.74 7.03 11.42
N GLN A 383 -28.14 5.75 11.31
CA GLN A 383 -27.79 4.73 12.28
C GLN A 383 -26.28 4.49 12.34
N LEU A 384 -25.61 4.36 11.19
CA LEU A 384 -24.15 4.21 11.10
C LEU A 384 -23.40 5.41 11.68
N VAL A 385 -23.83 6.64 11.37
CA VAL A 385 -23.20 7.87 11.85
C VAL A 385 -23.43 8.03 13.36
N THR A 386 -24.61 7.68 13.87
CA THR A 386 -24.89 7.71 15.33
C THR A 386 -23.98 6.72 16.06
N ALA A 387 -23.82 5.51 15.55
CA ALA A 387 -22.91 4.52 16.11
C ALA A 387 -21.43 4.98 16.00
N ALA A 388 -21.05 5.70 14.92
CA ALA A 388 -19.72 6.28 14.81
C ALA A 388 -19.45 7.37 15.85
N ASN A 389 -20.44 8.20 16.14
CA ASN A 389 -20.33 9.21 17.20
C ASN A 389 -20.16 8.56 18.59
N GLN A 390 -20.92 7.49 18.88
CA GLN A 390 -20.74 6.71 20.11
C GLN A 390 -19.35 6.08 20.18
N LEU A 391 -18.85 5.52 19.07
CA LEU A 391 -17.51 4.97 18.98
C LEU A 391 -16.44 6.06 19.24
N THR A 392 -16.66 7.27 18.74
CA THR A 392 -15.76 8.41 18.99
C THR A 392 -15.72 8.76 20.48
N GLU A 393 -16.88 8.80 21.16
CA GLU A 393 -16.95 9.05 22.59
C GLU A 393 -16.28 7.95 23.42
N GLU A 394 -16.47 6.66 23.06
CA GLU A 394 -15.84 5.51 23.73
C GLU A 394 -14.31 5.48 23.57
N THR A 395 -13.80 5.94 22.44
CA THR A 395 -12.37 5.81 22.08
C THR A 395 -11.55 7.07 22.27
N THR A 396 -12.18 8.20 22.65
CA THR A 396 -11.48 9.44 22.94
C THR A 396 -10.92 9.38 24.36
N HIS A 397 -9.62 9.15 24.50
CA HIS A 397 -8.90 9.21 25.75
C HIS A 397 -7.91 10.39 25.72
N GLU A 398 -7.90 11.20 26.80
CA GLU A 398 -6.88 12.22 27.08
C GLU A 398 -6.46 13.12 25.90
N SER A 399 -7.36 13.93 25.39
CA SER A 399 -7.09 15.05 24.46
C SER A 399 -6.77 14.70 22.98
N THR A 400 -6.59 13.44 22.61
CA THR A 400 -6.38 13.07 21.21
C THR A 400 -7.53 12.20 20.69
N PRO A 401 -8.37 12.72 19.78
CA PRO A 401 -9.46 11.92 19.22
C PRO A 401 -8.89 10.80 18.35
N THR A 402 -9.40 9.58 18.54
CA THR A 402 -9.07 8.43 17.70
C THR A 402 -9.71 8.56 16.33
N ILE A 403 -10.94 9.09 16.26
CA ILE A 403 -11.67 9.38 15.01
C ILE A 403 -11.64 10.89 14.82
N LEU A 404 -11.09 11.32 13.69
CA LEU A 404 -10.90 12.73 13.36
C LEU A 404 -12.14 13.30 12.66
N HIS A 405 -12.62 12.62 11.63
CA HIS A 405 -13.70 13.07 10.77
C HIS A 405 -14.57 11.91 10.30
N SER A 406 -15.81 12.21 9.96
CA SER A 406 -16.75 11.28 9.34
C SER A 406 -17.27 11.83 8.02
N TYR A 407 -17.24 11.01 6.97
CA TYR A 407 -17.79 11.32 5.66
C TYR A 407 -18.81 10.28 5.26
N SER A 408 -20.00 10.70 4.88
CA SER A 408 -21.05 9.80 4.39
C SER A 408 -21.55 10.24 3.01
N VAL A 409 -21.86 9.26 2.16
CA VAL A 409 -22.37 9.52 0.81
C VAL A 409 -23.41 8.47 0.41
N ILE A 410 -24.48 8.91 -0.26
CA ILE A 410 -25.44 8.06 -0.94
C ILE A 410 -25.06 7.94 -2.41
N GLY A 411 -25.02 6.74 -2.92
CA GLY A 411 -24.55 6.43 -4.27
C GLY A 411 -23.10 5.93 -4.33
N PRO A 412 -22.55 5.65 -5.53
CA PRO A 412 -21.21 5.10 -5.67
C PRO A 412 -20.15 6.17 -5.41
N LYS A 413 -19.14 5.83 -4.62
CA LYS A 413 -17.98 6.70 -4.38
C LYS A 413 -17.00 6.73 -5.57
N ASN A 414 -16.92 5.66 -6.35
CA ASN A 414 -15.94 5.52 -7.43
C ASN A 414 -16.59 5.57 -8.80
N LYS A 415 -16.75 6.76 -9.37
CA LYS A 415 -17.08 6.98 -10.77
C LYS A 415 -15.84 6.88 -11.67
N ILE A 416 -15.12 5.74 -11.67
CA ILE A 416 -13.99 5.54 -12.59
C ILE A 416 -14.48 5.03 -13.96
N SER A 417 -15.73 4.55 -14.06
CA SER A 417 -16.31 4.06 -15.30
C SER A 417 -17.47 4.93 -15.74
N ASN A 418 -17.39 5.46 -16.97
CA ASN A 418 -18.50 6.17 -17.63
C ASN A 418 -19.73 5.26 -17.85
N GLN A 419 -19.65 3.97 -17.58
CA GLN A 419 -20.75 3.00 -17.74
C GLN A 419 -21.75 3.01 -16.57
N ASP A 420 -21.40 3.58 -15.42
CA ASP A 420 -22.26 3.59 -14.22
C ASP A 420 -23.01 4.94 -14.03
N LEU A 421 -22.89 5.86 -14.97
CA LEU A 421 -23.55 7.18 -14.89
C LEU A 421 -25.09 7.10 -14.97
N ASP A 422 -25.64 6.03 -15.53
CA ASP A 422 -27.08 5.83 -15.77
C ASP A 422 -27.78 4.97 -14.71
N LYS A 423 -27.05 4.41 -13.73
CA LYS A 423 -27.67 3.58 -12.69
C LYS A 423 -28.09 4.41 -11.51
N ASN A 424 -29.37 4.30 -11.17
CA ASN A 424 -29.89 4.82 -9.91
C ASN A 424 -29.31 3.98 -8.75
N LEU A 425 -28.36 4.55 -8.00
CA LEU A 425 -27.65 3.91 -6.91
C LEU A 425 -28.09 4.43 -5.53
N ASP A 426 -29.31 4.96 -5.45
CA ASP A 426 -29.93 5.43 -4.20
C ASP A 426 -30.06 4.32 -3.13
N HIS A 427 -29.92 3.07 -3.55
CA HIS A 427 -29.93 1.90 -2.68
C HIS A 427 -28.57 1.56 -2.06
N SER A 428 -27.52 2.32 -2.40
CA SER A 428 -26.18 2.12 -1.86
C SER A 428 -25.67 3.34 -1.11
N ALA A 429 -24.87 3.11 -0.08
CA ALA A 429 -24.24 4.17 0.70
C ALA A 429 -22.87 3.76 1.25
N GLN A 430 -22.06 4.75 1.55
CA GLN A 430 -20.77 4.58 2.20
C GLN A 430 -20.62 5.57 3.33
N VAL A 431 -20.14 5.09 4.47
CA VAL A 431 -19.67 5.94 5.58
C VAL A 431 -18.19 5.64 5.80
N THR A 432 -17.38 6.67 5.82
CA THR A 432 -15.93 6.58 6.02
C THR A 432 -15.55 7.38 7.27
N LEU A 433 -14.83 6.78 8.18
CA LEU A 433 -14.26 7.42 9.36
C LEU A 433 -12.75 7.61 9.13
N GLU A 434 -12.26 8.82 9.27
CA GLU A 434 -10.84 9.13 9.29
C GLU A 434 -10.30 8.92 10.70
N LEU A 435 -9.22 8.17 10.80
CA LEU A 435 -8.59 7.84 12.07
C LEU A 435 -7.32 8.69 12.26
N SER A 436 -6.94 8.92 13.50
CA SER A 436 -5.59 9.38 13.81
C SER A 436 -4.57 8.33 13.36
N SER A 437 -3.33 8.76 13.12
CA SER A 437 -2.25 7.87 12.67
C SER A 437 -2.11 6.65 13.59
N SER A 438 -1.86 5.48 13.00
CA SER A 438 -1.69 4.21 13.71
C SER A 438 -0.66 4.26 14.84
N ASN A 439 0.34 5.15 14.75
CA ASN A 439 1.34 5.34 15.79
C ASN A 439 0.81 6.09 17.05
N ASN A 440 -0.32 6.79 16.90
CA ASN A 440 -0.87 7.68 17.94
C ASN A 440 -2.18 7.15 18.53
N ARG A 441 -2.66 5.97 18.09
CA ARG A 441 -3.90 5.37 18.57
C ARG A 441 -3.65 4.04 19.29
N GLN A 442 -4.49 3.73 20.27
CA GLN A 442 -4.42 2.47 21.02
C GLN A 442 -5.14 1.32 20.34
N TYR A 443 -6.15 1.64 19.51
CA TYR A 443 -7.00 0.66 18.83
C TYR A 443 -6.58 0.49 17.38
N SER A 444 -6.53 -0.74 16.91
CA SER A 444 -6.35 -1.04 15.49
C SER A 444 -7.60 -0.64 14.69
N GLY A 445 -7.43 -0.35 13.40
CA GLY A 445 -8.57 -0.07 12.53
C GLY A 445 -9.54 -1.24 12.44
N GLN A 446 -9.06 -2.49 12.57
CA GLN A 446 -9.90 -3.68 12.58
C GLN A 446 -10.74 -3.78 13.86
N GLU A 447 -10.17 -3.47 15.02
CA GLU A 447 -10.91 -3.43 16.29
C GLU A 447 -11.99 -2.35 16.24
N LEU A 448 -11.66 -1.16 15.72
CA LEU A 448 -12.63 -0.08 15.53
C LEU A 448 -13.75 -0.47 14.57
N ALA A 449 -13.43 -1.15 13.46
CA ALA A 449 -14.43 -1.65 12.52
C ALA A 449 -15.39 -2.67 13.17
N THR A 450 -14.85 -3.58 13.99
CA THR A 450 -15.63 -4.57 14.72
C THR A 450 -16.53 -3.90 15.76
N ARG A 451 -15.97 -2.97 16.54
CA ARG A 451 -16.74 -2.24 17.57
C ARG A 451 -17.82 -1.34 16.96
N TRP A 452 -17.51 -0.69 15.82
CA TRP A 452 -18.51 0.07 15.08
C TRP A 452 -19.67 -0.78 14.60
N ARG A 453 -19.38 -2.00 14.09
CA ARG A 453 -20.41 -2.98 13.70
C ARG A 453 -21.31 -3.35 14.89
N GLU A 454 -20.74 -3.62 16.06
CA GLU A 454 -21.49 -3.94 17.28
C GLU A 454 -22.41 -2.79 17.69
N LEU A 455 -21.89 -1.55 17.74
CA LEU A 455 -22.65 -0.35 18.08
C LEU A 455 -23.75 -0.03 17.05
N THR A 456 -23.50 -0.30 15.78
CA THR A 456 -24.52 -0.10 14.74
C THR A 456 -25.69 -1.05 14.91
N GLY A 457 -25.45 -2.30 15.33
CA GLY A 457 -26.47 -3.33 15.44
C GLY A 457 -27.06 -3.73 14.07
N PRO A 458 -28.16 -4.51 14.07
CA PRO A 458 -28.78 -4.95 12.83
C PRO A 458 -29.50 -3.79 12.12
N ILE A 459 -29.34 -3.73 10.79
CA ILE A 459 -30.07 -2.82 9.91
C ILE A 459 -31.06 -3.67 9.11
N SER A 460 -32.36 -3.34 9.19
CA SER A 460 -33.42 -4.11 8.52
C SER A 460 -33.33 -3.98 7.00
N ASP A 461 -33.67 -5.07 6.29
CA ASP A 461 -33.77 -5.15 4.83
C ASP A 461 -32.46 -4.84 4.05
N VAL A 462 -31.33 -4.88 4.72
CA VAL A 462 -30.02 -4.70 4.09
C VAL A 462 -29.62 -5.97 3.34
N GLU A 463 -29.28 -5.82 2.06
CA GLU A 463 -28.70 -6.91 1.28
C GLU A 463 -27.23 -7.16 1.68
N LYS A 464 -26.48 -6.06 1.88
CA LYS A 464 -25.05 -6.14 2.17
C LYS A 464 -24.56 -4.98 3.03
N ILE A 465 -23.85 -5.30 4.10
CA ILE A 465 -23.07 -4.33 4.85
C ILE A 465 -21.67 -4.89 5.07
N LYS A 466 -20.63 -4.09 4.75
CA LYS A 466 -19.23 -4.47 4.91
C LYS A 466 -18.47 -3.37 5.62
N TYR A 467 -17.79 -3.73 6.71
CA TYR A 467 -16.84 -2.87 7.39
C TYR A 467 -15.42 -3.27 6.98
N SER A 468 -14.57 -2.29 6.71
CA SER A 468 -13.19 -2.53 6.28
C SER A 468 -12.29 -1.39 6.77
N SER A 469 -11.12 -1.75 7.29
CA SER A 469 -10.06 -0.82 7.70
C SER A 469 -8.79 -0.95 6.85
N SER A 470 -8.87 -1.64 5.72
CA SER A 470 -7.71 -1.90 4.84
C SER A 470 -7.74 -0.98 3.63
N LEU A 471 -6.56 -0.46 3.24
CA LEU A 471 -6.35 0.29 1.99
C LEU A 471 -6.71 -0.55 0.75
N ASN A 472 -6.58 -1.85 0.85
CA ASN A 472 -6.95 -2.79 -0.21
C ASN A 472 -8.15 -3.60 0.30
N PRO A 473 -9.38 -3.33 -0.17
CA PRO A 473 -10.52 -4.13 0.23
C PRO A 473 -10.23 -5.59 -0.14
N ALA A 474 -9.94 -6.39 0.87
CA ALA A 474 -9.58 -7.78 0.68
C ALA A 474 -10.64 -8.46 -0.19
N LYS A 475 -10.18 -9.16 -1.24
CA LYS A 475 -10.98 -10.20 -1.87
C LYS A 475 -11.44 -11.15 -0.75
N PRO A 476 -12.60 -11.81 -0.89
CA PRO A 476 -12.98 -12.82 0.09
C PRO A 476 -11.82 -13.83 0.22
N ASP A 477 -11.45 -14.15 1.45
CA ASP A 477 -10.35 -15.09 1.71
C ASP A 477 -10.62 -16.48 1.10
N ILE A 478 -11.90 -16.86 1.05
CA ILE A 478 -12.38 -18.09 0.43
C ILE A 478 -13.52 -17.72 -0.52
N ASN A 479 -13.36 -18.09 -1.78
CA ASN A 479 -14.40 -18.01 -2.80
C ASN A 479 -14.71 -19.43 -3.28
N ILE A 480 -15.95 -19.86 -3.09
CA ILE A 480 -16.42 -21.18 -3.51
C ILE A 480 -17.42 -20.98 -4.65
N GLU A 481 -17.18 -21.59 -5.77
CA GLU A 481 -18.03 -21.50 -6.94
C GLU A 481 -18.82 -22.81 -7.13
N PHE A 482 -20.16 -22.69 -7.19
CA PHE A 482 -21.03 -23.76 -7.63
C PHE A 482 -21.43 -23.53 -9.08
N SER A 483 -21.24 -24.53 -9.92
CA SER A 483 -21.69 -24.50 -11.32
C SER A 483 -22.75 -25.58 -11.56
N GLY A 484 -23.79 -25.23 -12.29
CA GLY A 484 -24.90 -26.16 -12.62
C GLY A 484 -25.90 -25.49 -13.54
N TYR A 485 -26.83 -26.29 -14.08
CA TYR A 485 -27.86 -25.82 -15.00
C TYR A 485 -29.17 -25.36 -14.32
N ASP A 486 -29.38 -25.73 -13.05
CA ASP A 486 -30.59 -25.41 -12.30
C ASP A 486 -30.27 -24.37 -11.20
N LEU A 487 -30.82 -23.17 -11.36
CA LEU A 487 -30.60 -22.06 -10.44
C LEU A 487 -31.18 -22.33 -9.05
N VAL A 488 -32.31 -23.08 -8.96
CA VAL A 488 -32.95 -23.40 -7.70
C VAL A 488 -32.09 -24.36 -6.87
N GLN A 489 -31.48 -25.36 -7.55
CA GLN A 489 -30.55 -26.28 -6.90
C GLN A 489 -29.29 -25.58 -6.46
N LEU A 490 -28.75 -24.67 -7.30
CA LEU A 490 -27.56 -23.87 -6.96
C LEU A 490 -27.82 -22.99 -5.73
N LYS A 491 -29.00 -22.35 -5.66
CA LYS A 491 -29.38 -21.52 -4.51
C LYS A 491 -29.50 -22.37 -3.25
N SER A 492 -30.18 -23.52 -3.32
CA SER A 492 -30.32 -24.42 -2.18
C SER A 492 -28.99 -24.95 -1.67
N ALA A 493 -28.04 -25.25 -2.58
CA ALA A 493 -26.70 -25.68 -2.22
C ALA A 493 -25.91 -24.56 -1.55
N ALA A 494 -25.99 -23.32 -2.07
CA ALA A 494 -25.35 -22.15 -1.49
C ALA A 494 -25.90 -21.84 -0.08
N ASP A 495 -27.24 -21.89 0.11
CA ASP A 495 -27.85 -21.63 1.39
C ASP A 495 -27.42 -22.67 2.44
N LYS A 496 -27.38 -23.94 2.06
CA LYS A 496 -26.95 -25.03 2.95
C LYS A 496 -25.44 -24.87 3.33
N LEU A 497 -24.60 -24.43 2.38
CA LEU A 497 -23.21 -24.17 2.68
C LEU A 497 -23.05 -22.96 3.61
N LYS A 498 -23.85 -21.90 3.44
CA LYS A 498 -23.83 -20.73 4.33
C LYS A 498 -24.20 -21.12 5.76
N GLU A 499 -25.21 -21.99 5.96
CA GLU A 499 -25.59 -22.50 7.27
C GLU A 499 -24.43 -23.25 7.95
N VAL A 500 -23.76 -24.14 7.21
CA VAL A 500 -22.62 -24.90 7.74
C VAL A 500 -21.44 -23.99 8.06
N LEU A 501 -21.15 -23.02 7.19
CA LEU A 501 -20.04 -22.08 7.42
C LEU A 501 -20.29 -21.14 8.59
N ALA A 502 -21.56 -20.82 8.89
CA ALA A 502 -21.92 -19.97 10.03
C ALA A 502 -21.64 -20.63 11.39
N GLU A 503 -21.47 -21.95 11.43
CA GLU A 503 -21.13 -22.70 12.65
C GLU A 503 -19.62 -22.61 12.98
N TYR A 504 -18.78 -22.17 12.04
CA TYR A 504 -17.34 -22.07 12.26
C TYR A 504 -16.96 -20.74 12.92
N ASP A 505 -16.27 -20.80 14.04
CA ASP A 505 -15.72 -19.64 14.71
C ASP A 505 -14.75 -18.87 13.79
N GLY A 506 -15.01 -17.57 13.59
CA GLY A 506 -14.21 -16.70 12.74
C GLY A 506 -14.67 -16.59 11.29
N ALA A 507 -15.71 -17.33 10.88
CA ALA A 507 -16.36 -17.12 9.59
C ALA A 507 -17.44 -16.03 9.72
N TYR A 508 -17.25 -14.91 9.04
CA TYR A 508 -18.21 -13.79 9.01
C TYR A 508 -18.35 -13.25 7.58
N ASP A 509 -19.40 -12.47 7.34
CA ASP A 509 -19.73 -11.93 6.02
C ASP A 509 -19.92 -13.02 4.93
N ILE A 510 -20.48 -14.18 5.31
CA ILE A 510 -20.78 -15.31 4.42
C ILE A 510 -21.93 -14.93 3.50
N ARG A 511 -21.72 -15.01 2.18
CA ARG A 511 -22.73 -14.58 1.19
C ARG A 511 -22.56 -15.32 -0.13
N ASP A 512 -23.60 -15.34 -0.92
CA ASP A 512 -23.60 -15.81 -2.30
C ASP A 512 -23.80 -14.67 -3.31
N SER A 513 -23.68 -14.98 -4.58
CA SER A 513 -23.89 -14.07 -5.71
C SER A 513 -25.32 -14.11 -6.27
N ILE A 514 -26.18 -14.96 -5.73
CA ILE A 514 -27.57 -15.12 -6.20
C ILE A 514 -28.40 -14.13 -5.38
N SER A 515 -28.62 -12.93 -5.90
CA SER A 515 -29.57 -11.99 -5.30
C SER A 515 -30.99 -12.53 -5.36
N SER A 516 -31.70 -12.41 -4.27
CA SER A 516 -33.12 -12.81 -4.14
C SER A 516 -34.06 -11.81 -4.80
#